data_d6a56e997df288c236f195c3e1526c35
#
_entry.id   d6a56e997df288c236f195c3e1526c35
#
_cell.length_a   1.000
_cell.length_b   1.000
_cell.length_c   1.000
_cell.angle_alpha   90.00
_cell.angle_beta   90.00
_cell.angle_gamma   90.00
#
_symmetry.space_group_name_H-M   'P 1'
#
loop_
_entity.id
_entity.type
_entity.pdbx_description
1 polymer ?
#
loop_
_entity_poly.entity_id
_entity_poly.type
_entity_poly.pdbx_seq_one_letter_code
_entity_poly.pdbx_strand_id
1 'polypeptide(L)'
;MFASEQGRRARSRSSSKVIAKSVPSAKAGKGRKPRLRLVPQAAELPLERGGLPPKIARYIATAELPSPCLIVDVDIVAHNFEELARSLPEARIFYAVKANPADEIVARLARLGSAFDTASMGEIDLCLSHGVSPDRLSFGNTIKKERDIAAAYAKGVRMFAFDSRPELEKIARVAPGSKVYCRVLMECDGAEWPLSRKFGCEPAMAVDLLAGAKALGLDAYGLSFHVGSQQTDLTQYDKALALSVSLFRDLAARGVTLRMVNMGGGFPSRYRTDVPSIPAYGAAIREALARHFGDSMPEVIVEPGRGVVGDAGVIQAEIVLVSEKGGDDDRRWVYLDAGKFHGLAETMDEAIKYRLLTSRDGGETSPVVLAGPTCDSADILYEKTDYRLPTALVAGDKVWILATGAYTTTYSAVGFNGFPPLASVCI
;
A
#
# COMPACT_ATOMS: atom_id res chain seq x y z
N MET A 1 -41.56 -50.46 3.25
CA MET A 1 -41.25 -51.90 3.30
C MET A 1 -39.80 -52.04 3.73
N PHE A 2 -39.64 -52.78 4.86
CA PHE A 2 -38.42 -53.34 5.47
C PHE A 2 -37.32 -52.35 5.87
N ALA A 3 -37.15 -51.99 7.13
CA ALA A 3 -36.86 -52.71 8.41
C ALA A 3 -35.39 -53.14 8.48
N SER A 4 -34.64 -52.43 9.32
CA SER A 4 -33.96 -52.75 10.57
C SER A 4 -32.95 -53.89 10.53
N GLU A 5 -31.73 -53.59 11.02
CA GLU A 5 -31.29 -54.35 12.20
C GLU A 5 -30.06 -53.74 12.86
N GLN A 6 -30.09 -53.77 14.15
CA GLN A 6 -29.11 -53.29 15.13
C GLN A 6 -27.95 -54.30 15.28
N GLY A 7 -26.77 -53.80 15.59
CA GLY A 7 -25.66 -54.60 16.05
C GLY A 7 -24.76 -53.87 17.02
N ARG A 8 -25.08 -53.86 18.32
CA ARG A 8 -24.17 -53.45 19.41
C ARG A 8 -23.06 -54.47 19.61
N ARG A 9 -21.81 -54.03 19.76
CA ARG A 9 -20.81 -54.59 20.71
C ARG A 9 -19.71 -53.57 21.00
N ALA A 10 -19.52 -53.35 22.10
CA ALA A 10 -18.83 -53.04 23.33
C ALA A 10 -17.30 -53.12 23.25
N ARG A 11 -16.70 -52.02 23.76
CA ARG A 11 -15.51 -51.87 24.61
C ARG A 11 -14.21 -52.59 24.23
N SER A 12 -13.13 -51.78 23.99
CA SER A 12 -11.92 -51.93 24.79
C SER A 12 -11.16 -50.60 24.88
N ARG A 13 -10.89 -50.17 26.11
CA ARG A 13 -9.99 -49.05 26.44
C ARG A 13 -8.56 -49.59 26.30
N SER A 14 -7.71 -48.89 25.53
CA SER A 14 -6.28 -49.03 25.69
C SER A 14 -5.67 -47.62 25.89
N SER A 15 -5.23 -47.41 27.10
CA SER A 15 -4.47 -46.26 27.54
C SER A 15 -3.03 -46.37 27.00
N SER A 16 -2.66 -45.53 26.05
CA SER A 16 -1.27 -45.36 25.64
C SER A 16 -0.64 -44.20 26.41
N LYS A 17 0.28 -44.54 27.29
CA LYS A 17 1.17 -43.63 28.00
C LYS A 17 2.05 -42.90 27.00
N VAL A 18 1.96 -41.56 26.93
CA VAL A 18 2.90 -40.73 26.24
C VAL A 18 4.16 -40.60 27.10
N ILE A 19 5.25 -41.21 26.66
CA ILE A 19 6.57 -41.04 27.26
C ILE A 19 7.18 -39.75 26.69
N ALA A 20 7.29 -38.73 27.53
CA ALA A 20 8.05 -37.52 27.23
C ALA A 20 9.54 -37.86 27.16
N LYS A 21 10.11 -37.81 25.94
CA LYS A 21 11.58 -37.83 25.77
C LYS A 21 12.11 -36.43 25.98
N SER A 22 12.93 -36.28 27.01
CA SER A 22 13.73 -35.10 27.29
C SER A 22 14.75 -34.86 26.17
N VAL A 23 14.73 -33.63 25.61
CA VAL A 23 15.75 -33.13 24.67
C VAL A 23 16.96 -32.68 25.46
N PRO A 24 18.19 -33.08 25.13
CA PRO A 24 19.39 -32.63 25.82
C PRO A 24 19.69 -31.16 25.52
N SER A 25 19.96 -30.40 26.56
CA SER A 25 20.46 -29.01 26.54
C SER A 25 21.77 -28.94 25.74
N ALA A 26 21.74 -28.18 24.63
CA ALA A 26 22.94 -27.86 23.89
C ALA A 26 23.76 -26.80 24.63
N LYS A 27 25.01 -27.14 24.97
CA LYS A 27 26.00 -26.25 25.54
C LYS A 27 26.28 -25.06 24.63
N ALA A 28 26.20 -23.86 25.16
CA ALA A 28 26.58 -22.61 24.51
C ALA A 28 28.06 -22.67 24.03
N GLY A 29 28.23 -22.80 22.72
CA GLY A 29 29.51 -22.65 22.07
C GLY A 29 29.88 -21.18 21.95
N LYS A 30 31.10 -20.81 22.41
CA LYS A 30 31.67 -19.48 22.29
C LYS A 30 31.64 -19.01 20.84
N GLY A 31 30.84 -17.97 20.56
CA GLY A 31 30.69 -17.39 19.25
C GLY A 31 32.01 -16.86 18.68
N ARG A 32 32.44 -17.43 17.57
CA ARG A 32 33.44 -16.82 16.69
C ARG A 32 32.81 -15.61 16.03
N LYS A 33 33.38 -14.42 16.25
CA LYS A 33 33.02 -13.21 15.50
C LYS A 33 33.17 -13.51 14.00
N PRO A 34 32.16 -13.17 13.16
CA PRO A 34 32.28 -13.36 11.73
C PRO A 34 33.45 -12.50 11.21
N ARG A 35 34.38 -13.13 10.49
CA ARG A 35 35.41 -12.42 9.73
C ARG A 35 34.71 -11.73 8.56
N LEU A 36 34.75 -10.40 8.53
CA LEU A 36 34.41 -9.61 7.35
C LEU A 36 35.25 -10.11 6.17
N ARG A 37 34.61 -10.77 5.22
CA ARG A 37 35.18 -10.97 3.89
C ARG A 37 35.11 -9.62 3.17
N LEU A 38 36.25 -9.13 2.73
CA LEU A 38 36.31 -7.99 1.80
C LEU A 38 35.54 -8.39 0.54
N VAL A 39 34.37 -7.80 0.33
CA VAL A 39 33.64 -7.88 -0.93
C VAL A 39 34.48 -7.15 -1.97
N PRO A 40 34.63 -7.67 -3.21
CA PRO A 40 35.27 -6.92 -4.28
C PRO A 40 34.62 -5.54 -4.39
N GLN A 41 35.47 -4.51 -4.56
CA GLN A 41 35.03 -3.13 -4.72
C GLN A 41 33.92 -3.08 -5.78
N ALA A 42 32.68 -2.77 -5.37
CA ALA A 42 31.56 -2.64 -6.26
C ALA A 42 31.92 -1.57 -7.30
N ALA A 43 31.74 -1.89 -8.57
CA ALA A 43 31.87 -0.90 -9.64
C ALA A 43 31.02 0.31 -9.25
N GLU A 44 31.62 1.51 -9.38
CA GLU A 44 30.91 2.76 -9.12
C GLU A 44 29.62 2.77 -9.95
N LEU A 45 28.47 2.75 -9.25
CA LEU A 45 27.17 2.79 -9.89
C LEU A 45 26.97 4.19 -10.50
N PRO A 46 26.47 4.30 -11.75
CA PRO A 46 26.24 5.60 -12.38
C PRO A 46 25.16 6.37 -11.61
N LEU A 47 25.58 7.37 -10.84
CA LEU A 47 24.74 8.19 -9.96
C LEU A 47 24.04 9.37 -10.64
N GLU A 48 24.08 9.47 -11.98
CA GLU A 48 23.52 10.63 -12.67
C GLU A 48 22.15 10.36 -13.30
N ARG A 49 21.16 11.19 -12.90
CA ARG A 49 19.79 11.29 -13.42
C ARG A 49 18.95 10.00 -13.36
N GLY A 50 18.56 9.62 -12.16
CA GLY A 50 17.64 8.50 -11.91
C GLY A 50 18.29 7.26 -11.29
N GLY A 51 19.48 7.40 -10.72
CA GLY A 51 20.21 6.36 -10.01
C GLY A 51 19.56 5.96 -8.67
N LEU A 52 20.19 5.01 -7.98
CA LEU A 52 19.79 4.60 -6.64
C LEU A 52 19.88 5.77 -5.65
N PRO A 53 18.94 5.87 -4.69
CA PRO A 53 19.09 6.80 -3.58
C PRO A 53 20.43 6.57 -2.87
N PRO A 54 21.21 7.63 -2.56
CA PRO A 54 22.59 7.47 -2.09
C PRO A 54 22.75 6.63 -0.82
N LYS A 55 21.78 6.68 0.10
CA LYS A 55 21.79 5.86 1.33
C LYS A 55 21.57 4.40 1.01
N ILE A 56 20.61 4.10 0.12
CA ILE A 56 20.35 2.73 -0.37
C ILE A 56 21.57 2.19 -1.11
N ALA A 57 22.19 2.98 -2.00
CA ALA A 57 23.38 2.56 -2.74
C ALA A 57 24.54 2.18 -1.79
N ARG A 58 24.81 3.01 -0.77
CA ARG A 58 25.83 2.70 0.25
C ARG A 58 25.49 1.45 1.05
N TYR A 59 24.21 1.27 1.42
CA TYR A 59 23.79 0.11 2.17
C TYR A 59 23.97 -1.20 1.38
N ILE A 60 23.52 -1.22 0.13
CA ILE A 60 23.67 -2.37 -0.78
C ILE A 60 25.15 -2.75 -0.98
N ALA A 61 26.04 -1.74 -1.06
CA ALA A 61 27.47 -1.99 -1.25
C ALA A 61 28.14 -2.69 -0.05
N THR A 62 27.55 -2.67 1.12
CA THR A 62 28.15 -3.17 2.38
C THR A 62 27.36 -4.27 3.08
N ALA A 63 26.08 -4.44 2.76
CA ALA A 63 25.21 -5.41 3.40
C ALA A 63 25.09 -6.71 2.58
N GLU A 64 25.09 -7.86 3.26
CA GLU A 64 24.64 -9.11 2.67
C GLU A 64 23.10 -9.19 2.79
N LEU A 65 22.42 -9.07 1.68
CA LEU A 65 20.95 -9.08 1.61
C LEU A 65 20.45 -10.39 1.00
N PRO A 66 19.32 -10.92 1.47
CA PRO A 66 18.61 -11.93 0.70
C PRO A 66 18.19 -11.38 -0.66
N SER A 67 17.95 -12.23 -1.64
CA SER A 67 17.40 -11.83 -2.93
C SER A 67 16.13 -12.65 -3.18
N PRO A 68 15.02 -12.00 -3.58
CA PRO A 68 14.82 -10.55 -3.68
C PRO A 68 14.63 -9.86 -2.31
N CYS A 69 14.99 -8.57 -2.22
CA CYS A 69 14.82 -7.78 -1.00
C CYS A 69 14.41 -6.34 -1.30
N LEU A 70 13.37 -5.85 -0.62
CA LEU A 70 13.00 -4.43 -0.60
C LEU A 70 13.84 -3.69 0.44
N ILE A 71 14.50 -2.62 0.02
CA ILE A 71 15.22 -1.70 0.90
C ILE A 71 14.44 -0.39 0.93
N VAL A 72 14.06 0.10 2.11
CA VAL A 72 13.33 1.36 2.29
C VAL A 72 14.17 2.36 3.06
N ASP A 73 14.38 3.53 2.50
CA ASP A 73 15.00 4.67 3.19
C ASP A 73 13.92 5.48 3.93
N VAL A 74 13.89 5.38 5.26
CA VAL A 74 12.88 6.06 6.09
C VAL A 74 13.08 7.58 6.15
N ASP A 75 14.24 8.10 5.75
CA ASP A 75 14.46 9.54 5.68
C ASP A 75 13.78 10.14 4.44
N ILE A 76 13.71 9.39 3.34
CA ILE A 76 12.91 9.77 2.16
C ILE A 76 11.42 9.76 2.51
N VAL A 77 10.94 8.77 3.27
CA VAL A 77 9.56 8.74 3.78
C VAL A 77 9.23 10.00 4.59
N ALA A 78 10.13 10.37 5.50
CA ALA A 78 9.98 11.57 6.32
C ALA A 78 9.95 12.84 5.46
N HIS A 79 10.87 12.95 4.50
CA HIS A 79 10.96 14.09 3.58
C HIS A 79 9.67 14.27 2.76
N ASN A 80 9.15 13.18 2.17
CA ASN A 80 7.93 13.22 1.37
C ASN A 80 6.71 13.62 2.20
N PHE A 81 6.61 13.10 3.44
CA PHE A 81 5.56 13.49 4.37
C PHE A 81 5.63 14.97 4.72
N GLU A 82 6.81 15.48 5.06
CA GLU A 82 7.02 16.89 5.41
C GLU A 82 6.80 17.82 4.21
N GLU A 83 7.18 17.40 3.00
CA GLU A 83 6.91 18.16 1.78
C GLU A 83 5.41 18.29 1.52
N LEU A 84 4.66 17.20 1.67
CA LEU A 84 3.21 17.22 1.55
C LEU A 84 2.56 18.11 2.63
N ALA A 85 3.02 18.01 3.88
CA ALA A 85 2.53 18.84 4.97
C ALA A 85 2.78 20.35 4.73
N ARG A 86 3.94 20.70 4.17
CA ARG A 86 4.21 22.09 3.77
C ARG A 86 3.37 22.55 2.60
N SER A 87 3.05 21.66 1.67
CA SER A 87 2.30 21.97 0.45
C SER A 87 0.79 22.10 0.70
N LEU A 88 0.28 21.42 1.73
CA LEU A 88 -1.13 21.41 2.16
C LEU A 88 -1.25 21.66 3.67
N PRO A 89 -0.90 22.86 4.16
CA PRO A 89 -0.89 23.15 5.60
C PRO A 89 -2.29 23.13 6.23
N GLU A 90 -3.34 23.29 5.44
CA GLU A 90 -4.73 23.22 5.89
C GLU A 90 -5.23 21.79 6.08
N ALA A 91 -4.55 20.80 5.48
CA ALA A 91 -5.00 19.41 5.51
C ALA A 91 -4.33 18.63 6.63
N ARG A 92 -5.11 17.78 7.30
CA ARG A 92 -4.57 16.71 8.14
C ARG A 92 -4.19 15.53 7.28
N ILE A 93 -2.97 15.06 7.44
CA ILE A 93 -2.46 13.91 6.70
C ILE A 93 -2.73 12.63 7.50
N PHE A 94 -3.51 11.73 6.91
CA PHE A 94 -3.76 10.37 7.39
C PHE A 94 -2.98 9.41 6.52
N TYR A 95 -1.78 9.03 6.93
CA TYR A 95 -1.00 8.06 6.15
C TYR A 95 -1.78 6.75 5.96
N ALA A 96 -1.94 6.31 4.71
CA ALA A 96 -2.62 5.07 4.39
C ALA A 96 -1.70 3.87 4.68
N VAL A 97 -1.88 3.23 5.85
CA VAL A 97 -0.99 2.18 6.37
C VAL A 97 -0.83 1.02 5.38
N LYS A 98 -1.90 0.67 4.66
CA LYS A 98 -1.91 -0.37 3.62
C LYS A 98 -0.82 -0.24 2.55
N ALA A 99 -0.30 0.98 2.33
CA ALA A 99 0.75 1.20 1.33
C ALA A 99 2.08 0.55 1.74
N ASN A 100 2.46 0.72 3.01
CA ASN A 100 3.58 0.00 3.62
C ASN A 100 3.45 0.05 5.15
N PRO A 101 3.13 -1.06 5.81
CA PRO A 101 2.92 -1.16 7.26
C PRO A 101 4.21 -1.48 8.05
N ALA A 102 5.40 -1.24 7.51
CA ALA A 102 6.63 -1.50 8.25
C ALA A 102 6.67 -0.69 9.55
N ASP A 103 7.08 -1.32 10.64
CA ASP A 103 7.15 -0.72 11.98
C ASP A 103 7.94 0.59 12.00
N GLU A 104 9.07 0.64 11.31
CA GLU A 104 9.96 1.80 11.23
C GLU A 104 9.27 2.99 10.53
N ILE A 105 8.49 2.72 9.48
CA ILE A 105 7.73 3.74 8.73
C ILE A 105 6.63 4.31 9.63
N VAL A 106 5.81 3.45 10.24
CA VAL A 106 4.72 3.87 11.12
C VAL A 106 5.27 4.65 12.31
N ALA A 107 6.33 4.15 12.95
CA ALA A 107 7.00 4.83 14.05
C ALA A 107 7.55 6.20 13.65
N ARG A 108 8.17 6.32 12.46
CA ARG A 108 8.71 7.58 11.95
C ARG A 108 7.61 8.61 11.71
N LEU A 109 6.56 8.21 11.02
CA LEU A 109 5.41 9.07 10.71
C LEU A 109 4.62 9.46 11.97
N ALA A 110 4.47 8.55 12.94
CA ALA A 110 3.84 8.84 14.23
C ALA A 110 4.57 9.97 14.98
N ARG A 111 5.92 9.94 15.00
CA ARG A 111 6.76 10.99 15.59
C ARG A 111 6.67 12.33 14.85
N LEU A 112 6.45 12.32 13.54
CA LEU A 112 6.24 13.51 12.71
C LEU A 112 4.82 14.10 12.85
N GLY A 113 3.94 13.45 13.62
CA GLY A 113 2.58 13.94 13.86
C GLY A 113 1.53 13.47 12.86
N SER A 114 1.85 12.52 11.97
CA SER A 114 0.86 11.94 11.05
C SER A 114 -0.31 11.34 11.81
N ALA A 115 -1.52 11.49 11.27
CA ALA A 115 -2.64 10.60 11.54
C ALA A 115 -2.57 9.40 10.58
N PHE A 116 -3.47 8.41 10.74
CA PHE A 116 -3.39 7.16 9.98
C PHE A 116 -4.76 6.71 9.49
N ASP A 117 -4.85 6.42 8.19
CA ASP A 117 -5.96 5.68 7.60
C ASP A 117 -5.66 4.18 7.70
N THR A 118 -6.52 3.46 8.43
CA THR A 118 -6.37 2.04 8.71
C THR A 118 -7.49 1.24 8.06
N ALA A 119 -7.16 0.07 7.52
CA ALA A 119 -8.10 -0.80 6.82
C ALA A 119 -8.47 -2.07 7.62
N SER A 120 -7.82 -2.32 8.75
CA SER A 120 -8.02 -3.52 9.58
C SER A 120 -7.64 -3.29 11.03
N MET A 121 -8.03 -4.23 11.90
CA MET A 121 -7.59 -4.23 13.31
C MET A 121 -6.08 -4.37 13.44
N GLY A 122 -5.42 -5.15 12.55
CA GLY A 122 -3.97 -5.28 12.57
C GLY A 122 -3.26 -3.94 12.35
N GLU A 123 -3.75 -3.12 11.42
CA GLU A 123 -3.19 -1.78 11.20
C GLU A 123 -3.50 -0.79 12.34
N ILE A 124 -4.70 -0.89 12.96
CA ILE A 124 -5.03 -0.13 14.17
C ILE A 124 -4.08 -0.48 15.31
N ASP A 125 -3.88 -1.78 15.56
CA ASP A 125 -3.01 -2.27 16.64
C ASP A 125 -1.55 -1.86 16.40
N LEU A 126 -1.07 -1.93 15.16
CA LEU A 126 0.24 -1.45 14.77
C LEU A 126 0.42 0.05 15.11
N CYS A 127 -0.52 0.91 14.71
CA CYS A 127 -0.44 2.33 15.02
C CYS A 127 -0.46 2.61 16.53
N LEU A 128 -1.35 1.94 17.28
CA LEU A 128 -1.45 2.08 18.73
C LEU A 128 -0.18 1.61 19.44
N SER A 129 0.50 0.55 18.96
CA SER A 129 1.75 0.05 19.52
C SER A 129 2.89 1.08 19.44
N HIS A 130 2.83 1.98 18.44
CA HIS A 130 3.76 3.11 18.28
C HIS A 130 3.29 4.40 19.00
N GLY A 131 2.30 4.30 19.90
CA GLY A 131 1.84 5.42 20.73
C GLY A 131 0.97 6.44 19.99
N VAL A 132 0.42 6.08 18.84
CA VAL A 132 -0.55 6.92 18.14
C VAL A 132 -1.84 6.97 18.95
N SER A 133 -2.33 8.17 19.29
CA SER A 133 -3.61 8.31 20.00
C SER A 133 -4.79 7.95 19.08
N PRO A 134 -5.86 7.32 19.62
CA PRO A 134 -6.99 6.85 18.83
C PRO A 134 -7.73 7.95 18.01
N ASP A 135 -7.65 9.20 18.42
CA ASP A 135 -8.22 10.36 17.71
C ASP A 135 -7.44 10.72 16.43
N ARG A 136 -6.24 10.16 16.26
CA ARG A 136 -5.43 10.23 15.03
C ARG A 136 -5.66 9.03 14.10
N LEU A 137 -6.63 8.16 14.41
CA LEU A 137 -6.95 6.98 13.60
C LEU A 137 -8.31 7.12 12.93
N SER A 138 -8.36 6.71 11.67
CA SER A 138 -9.59 6.48 10.90
C SER A 138 -9.68 5.00 10.53
N PHE A 139 -10.84 4.37 10.70
CA PHE A 139 -11.11 3.06 10.13
C PHE A 139 -11.74 3.25 8.74
N GLY A 140 -10.88 3.51 7.75
CA GLY A 140 -11.25 4.00 6.42
C GLY A 140 -11.73 2.93 5.44
N ASN A 141 -11.64 1.64 5.76
CA ASN A 141 -12.27 0.61 4.94
C ASN A 141 -13.80 0.71 5.05
N THR A 142 -14.52 0.82 3.93
CA THR A 142 -15.98 0.96 3.92
C THR A 142 -16.73 -0.33 4.23
N ILE A 143 -16.03 -1.47 4.29
CA ILE A 143 -16.58 -2.77 4.72
C ILE A 143 -15.77 -3.30 5.89
N LYS A 144 -16.43 -3.63 7.01
CA LYS A 144 -15.78 -4.10 8.24
C LYS A 144 -16.61 -5.19 8.90
N LYS A 145 -15.97 -6.14 9.56
CA LYS A 145 -16.69 -7.08 10.45
C LYS A 145 -17.22 -6.31 11.65
N GLU A 146 -18.44 -6.59 12.08
CA GLU A 146 -19.06 -5.90 13.20
C GLU A 146 -18.22 -6.03 14.49
N ARG A 147 -17.62 -7.20 14.73
CA ARG A 147 -16.68 -7.41 15.84
C ARG A 147 -15.42 -6.52 15.77
N ASP A 148 -14.95 -6.22 14.56
CA ASP A 148 -13.76 -5.38 14.36
C ASP A 148 -14.11 -3.90 14.60
N ILE A 149 -15.32 -3.45 14.22
CA ILE A 149 -15.84 -2.12 14.57
C ILE A 149 -15.94 -1.98 16.09
N ALA A 150 -16.52 -2.98 16.78
CA ALA A 150 -16.64 -2.98 18.25
C ALA A 150 -15.25 -2.94 18.93
N ALA A 151 -14.30 -3.71 18.43
CA ALA A 151 -12.93 -3.74 18.95
C ALA A 151 -12.20 -2.39 18.75
N ALA A 152 -12.31 -1.79 17.57
CA ALA A 152 -11.75 -0.46 17.29
C ALA A 152 -12.37 0.61 18.19
N TYR A 153 -13.71 0.58 18.36
CA TYR A 153 -14.42 1.49 19.26
C TYR A 153 -13.98 1.34 20.70
N ALA A 154 -13.81 0.11 21.20
CA ALA A 154 -13.32 -0.17 22.55
C ALA A 154 -11.89 0.37 22.78
N LYS A 155 -11.04 0.39 21.73
CA LYS A 155 -9.70 0.98 21.74
C LYS A 155 -9.69 2.51 21.59
N GLY A 156 -10.85 3.15 21.47
CA GLY A 156 -10.98 4.59 21.40
C GLY A 156 -11.09 5.18 19.98
N VAL A 157 -11.03 4.38 18.92
CA VAL A 157 -11.28 4.89 17.55
C VAL A 157 -12.71 5.37 17.43
N ARG A 158 -12.91 6.55 16.83
CA ARG A 158 -14.20 7.22 16.73
C ARG A 158 -14.53 7.73 15.32
N MET A 159 -13.71 7.42 14.32
CA MET A 159 -13.92 7.86 12.94
C MET A 159 -14.00 6.63 12.03
N PHE A 160 -15.14 6.44 11.34
CA PHE A 160 -15.43 5.26 10.53
C PHE A 160 -15.97 5.65 9.16
N ALA A 161 -15.37 5.07 8.11
CA ALA A 161 -15.88 5.15 6.75
C ALA A 161 -17.02 4.19 6.51
N PHE A 162 -17.94 4.56 5.63
CA PHE A 162 -18.99 3.68 5.12
C PHE A 162 -19.43 4.13 3.73
N ASP A 163 -20.15 3.25 3.00
CA ASP A 163 -20.73 3.56 1.68
C ASP A 163 -22.06 2.83 1.44
N SER A 164 -22.64 2.26 2.49
CA SER A 164 -23.87 1.49 2.40
C SER A 164 -24.67 1.54 3.70
N ARG A 165 -26.00 1.36 3.60
CA ARG A 165 -26.88 1.33 4.78
C ARG A 165 -26.55 0.19 5.75
N PRO A 166 -26.31 -1.06 5.31
CA PRO A 166 -25.97 -2.14 6.23
C PRO A 166 -24.68 -1.87 7.01
N GLU A 167 -23.69 -1.22 6.40
CA GLU A 167 -22.46 -0.84 7.11
C GLU A 167 -22.71 0.26 8.14
N LEU A 168 -23.50 1.29 7.77
CA LEU A 168 -23.89 2.36 8.70
C LEU A 168 -24.64 1.81 9.93
N GLU A 169 -25.55 0.86 9.72
CA GLU A 169 -26.31 0.20 10.79
C GLU A 169 -25.41 -0.66 11.69
N LYS A 170 -24.41 -1.36 11.14
CA LYS A 170 -23.41 -2.06 11.96
C LYS A 170 -22.66 -1.08 12.87
N ILE A 171 -22.18 0.03 12.31
CA ILE A 171 -21.48 1.06 13.10
C ILE A 171 -22.38 1.58 14.22
N ALA A 172 -23.65 1.88 13.92
CA ALA A 172 -24.58 2.41 14.91
C ALA A 172 -24.80 1.41 16.09
N ARG A 173 -24.88 0.10 15.80
CA ARG A 173 -25.09 -0.91 16.84
C ARG A 173 -23.92 -1.06 17.82
N VAL A 174 -22.67 -0.97 17.33
CA VAL A 174 -21.51 -1.35 18.15
C VAL A 174 -20.53 -0.21 18.41
N ALA A 175 -20.72 0.94 17.77
CA ALA A 175 -19.90 2.14 17.92
C ALA A 175 -20.78 3.42 18.02
N PRO A 176 -21.73 3.48 18.95
CA PRO A 176 -22.68 4.59 19.07
C PRO A 176 -21.95 5.93 19.28
N GLY A 177 -22.50 7.02 18.71
CA GLY A 177 -21.95 8.36 18.82
C GLY A 177 -20.69 8.61 17.99
N SER A 178 -20.24 7.61 17.21
CA SER A 178 -19.05 7.76 16.38
C SER A 178 -19.27 8.74 15.24
N LYS A 179 -18.18 9.40 14.85
CA LYS A 179 -18.08 10.18 13.61
C LYS A 179 -18.10 9.23 12.42
N VAL A 180 -19.02 9.45 11.50
CA VAL A 180 -19.10 8.67 10.26
C VAL A 180 -18.95 9.57 9.06
N TYR A 181 -18.24 9.07 8.04
CA TYR A 181 -18.09 9.76 6.77
C TYR A 181 -18.37 8.79 5.61
N CYS A 182 -19.16 9.29 4.65
CA CYS A 182 -19.60 8.48 3.53
C CYS A 182 -18.63 8.61 2.37
N ARG A 183 -18.19 7.45 1.82
CA ARG A 183 -17.40 7.45 0.59
C ARG A 183 -18.30 7.55 -0.62
N VAL A 184 -18.04 8.55 -1.45
CA VAL A 184 -18.79 8.85 -2.67
C VAL A 184 -18.03 8.33 -3.89
N LEU A 185 -18.75 7.73 -4.83
CA LEU A 185 -18.22 7.39 -6.15
C LEU A 185 -17.85 8.66 -6.91
N MET A 186 -16.67 8.65 -7.51
CA MET A 186 -16.20 9.67 -8.43
C MET A 186 -15.88 9.03 -9.77
N GLU A 187 -16.33 9.66 -10.84
CA GLU A 187 -15.83 9.37 -12.17
C GLU A 187 -14.54 10.16 -12.37
N CYS A 188 -13.42 9.46 -12.41
CA CYS A 188 -12.09 10.07 -12.52
C CYS A 188 -11.32 9.43 -13.66
N ASP A 189 -10.72 10.28 -14.50
CA ASP A 189 -9.80 9.92 -15.56
C ASP A 189 -8.34 10.12 -15.09
N GLY A 190 -7.37 9.60 -15.84
CA GLY A 190 -5.94 9.93 -15.65
C GLY A 190 -5.23 9.18 -14.52
N ALA A 191 -5.87 8.22 -13.85
CA ALA A 191 -5.22 7.36 -12.87
C ALA A 191 -4.63 6.12 -13.56
N GLU A 192 -3.35 5.78 -13.28
CA GLU A 192 -2.72 4.56 -13.82
C GLU A 192 -3.31 3.30 -13.20
N TRP A 193 -3.74 3.37 -11.93
CA TRP A 193 -4.50 2.31 -11.27
C TRP A 193 -5.93 2.79 -11.04
N PRO A 194 -6.87 2.46 -11.95
CA PRO A 194 -8.21 3.01 -11.93
C PRO A 194 -9.02 2.52 -10.74
N LEU A 195 -9.96 3.35 -10.30
CA LEU A 195 -10.94 2.97 -9.31
C LEU A 195 -11.94 1.98 -9.91
N SER A 196 -12.21 0.90 -9.18
CA SER A 196 -13.33 0.02 -9.49
C SER A 196 -14.59 0.50 -8.77
N ARG A 197 -15.76 0.03 -9.24
CA ARG A 197 -17.06 0.24 -8.58
C ARG A 197 -17.21 -0.52 -7.24
N LYS A 198 -16.11 -1.08 -6.71
CA LYS A 198 -16.09 -1.86 -5.46
C LYS A 198 -16.41 -1.01 -4.24
N PHE A 199 -16.02 0.26 -4.25
CA PHE A 199 -16.17 1.16 -3.11
C PHE A 199 -16.78 2.50 -3.51
N GLY A 200 -17.53 3.06 -2.56
CA GLY A 200 -18.26 4.30 -2.73
C GLY A 200 -19.69 4.08 -3.22
N CYS A 201 -20.58 4.98 -2.88
CA CYS A 201 -21.96 4.98 -3.33
C CYS A 201 -22.26 6.22 -4.19
N GLU A 202 -23.35 6.14 -4.94
CA GLU A 202 -23.85 7.26 -5.74
C GLU A 202 -24.11 8.50 -4.87
N PRO A 203 -23.91 9.72 -5.42
CA PRO A 203 -24.07 10.97 -4.67
C PRO A 203 -25.42 11.10 -3.97
N ALA A 204 -26.52 10.77 -4.63
CA ALA A 204 -27.86 10.83 -4.02
C ALA A 204 -28.02 9.86 -2.84
N MET A 205 -27.47 8.65 -2.96
CA MET A 205 -27.46 7.67 -1.89
C MET A 205 -26.62 8.15 -0.69
N ALA A 206 -25.48 8.80 -0.93
CA ALA A 206 -24.65 9.37 0.14
C ALA A 206 -25.41 10.42 0.97
N VAL A 207 -26.18 11.29 0.29
CA VAL A 207 -27.05 12.27 0.96
C VAL A 207 -28.09 11.59 1.84
N ASP A 208 -28.77 10.56 1.35
CA ASP A 208 -29.80 9.83 2.13
C ASP A 208 -29.19 9.09 3.32
N LEU A 209 -28.01 8.48 3.15
CA LEU A 209 -27.31 7.77 4.20
C LEU A 209 -26.83 8.70 5.32
N LEU A 210 -26.21 9.83 4.96
CA LEU A 210 -25.74 10.82 5.93
C LEU A 210 -26.89 11.52 6.64
N ALA A 211 -27.99 11.81 5.93
CA ALA A 211 -29.19 12.36 6.57
C ALA A 211 -29.79 11.38 7.60
N GLY A 212 -29.74 10.08 7.32
CA GLY A 212 -30.21 9.03 8.23
C GLY A 212 -29.27 8.72 9.40
N ALA A 213 -28.01 9.09 9.35
CA ALA A 213 -27.01 8.74 10.37
C ALA A 213 -27.36 9.28 11.76
N LYS A 214 -27.89 10.51 11.84
CA LYS A 214 -28.32 11.14 13.10
C LYS A 214 -29.43 10.37 13.79
N ALA A 215 -30.40 9.84 13.04
CA ALA A 215 -31.50 9.03 13.59
C ALA A 215 -30.99 7.69 14.15
N LEU A 216 -29.84 7.23 13.70
CA LEU A 216 -29.14 6.03 14.19
C LEU A 216 -28.19 6.34 15.37
N GLY A 217 -28.18 7.58 15.90
CA GLY A 217 -27.31 7.98 17.01
C GLY A 217 -25.86 8.18 16.63
N LEU A 218 -25.56 8.39 15.35
CA LEU A 218 -24.21 8.66 14.83
C LEU A 218 -24.01 10.13 14.47
N ASP A 219 -22.77 10.56 14.45
CA ASP A 219 -22.36 11.89 14.02
C ASP A 219 -22.04 11.88 12.51
N ALA A 220 -22.95 12.42 11.68
CA ALA A 220 -22.73 12.63 10.26
C ALA A 220 -21.64 13.70 10.06
N TYR A 221 -20.38 13.25 10.07
CA TYR A 221 -19.23 14.13 10.19
C TYR A 221 -18.74 14.69 8.86
N GLY A 222 -18.72 13.87 7.82
CA GLY A 222 -18.20 14.29 6.55
C GLY A 222 -18.46 13.32 5.39
N LEU A 223 -17.82 13.60 4.30
CA LEU A 223 -17.76 12.71 3.15
C LEU A 223 -16.31 12.49 2.69
N SER A 224 -16.08 11.41 1.96
CA SER A 224 -14.79 11.14 1.33
C SER A 224 -14.95 10.75 -0.12
N PHE A 225 -13.88 10.98 -0.88
CA PHE A 225 -13.72 10.50 -2.24
C PHE A 225 -12.29 10.01 -2.47
N HIS A 226 -12.07 9.41 -3.62
CA HIS A 226 -10.73 9.03 -4.06
C HIS A 226 -10.64 9.20 -5.58
N VAL A 227 -9.64 9.94 -6.04
CA VAL A 227 -9.46 10.29 -7.46
C VAL A 227 -8.73 9.22 -8.29
N GLY A 228 -8.44 8.05 -7.71
CA GLY A 228 -7.64 7.00 -8.32
C GLY A 228 -6.18 7.00 -7.83
N SER A 229 -5.56 5.82 -7.79
CA SER A 229 -4.16 5.70 -7.39
C SER A 229 -3.26 6.10 -8.55
N GLN A 230 -2.11 6.74 -8.26
CA GLN A 230 -1.22 7.28 -9.29
C GLN A 230 -1.96 8.27 -10.20
N GLN A 231 -2.63 9.25 -9.58
CA GLN A 231 -3.36 10.28 -10.30
C GLN A 231 -2.40 11.34 -10.82
N THR A 232 -2.35 11.54 -12.13
CA THR A 232 -1.46 12.52 -12.77
C THR A 232 -2.18 13.77 -13.26
N ASP A 233 -3.51 13.75 -13.33
CA ASP A 233 -4.35 14.89 -13.69
C ASP A 233 -4.81 15.65 -12.45
N LEU A 234 -4.23 16.83 -12.22
CA LEU A 234 -4.55 17.70 -11.07
C LEU A 234 -6.01 18.19 -11.07
N THR A 235 -6.67 18.25 -12.24
CA THR A 235 -8.05 18.73 -12.36
C THR A 235 -9.07 17.80 -11.73
N GLN A 236 -8.71 16.54 -11.47
CA GLN A 236 -9.61 15.57 -10.86
C GLN A 236 -9.98 15.92 -9.42
N TYR A 237 -9.07 16.55 -8.67
CA TYR A 237 -9.38 17.07 -7.34
C TYR A 237 -10.39 18.23 -7.39
N ASP A 238 -10.28 19.12 -8.37
CA ASP A 238 -11.22 20.22 -8.57
C ASP A 238 -12.64 19.71 -8.86
N LYS A 239 -12.78 18.75 -9.79
CA LYS A 239 -14.07 18.11 -10.11
C LYS A 239 -14.69 17.43 -8.88
N ALA A 240 -13.89 16.69 -8.12
CA ALA A 240 -14.35 16.00 -6.92
C ALA A 240 -14.76 16.96 -5.80
N LEU A 241 -14.07 18.07 -5.62
CA LEU A 241 -14.43 19.11 -4.67
C LEU A 241 -15.69 19.87 -5.09
N ALA A 242 -15.90 20.13 -6.38
CA ALA A 242 -17.14 20.71 -6.91
C ALA A 242 -18.36 19.84 -6.56
N LEU A 243 -18.27 18.51 -6.79
CA LEU A 243 -19.33 17.58 -6.38
C LEU A 243 -19.51 17.58 -4.85
N SER A 244 -18.41 17.57 -4.09
CA SER A 244 -18.46 17.56 -2.62
C SER A 244 -19.25 18.76 -2.07
N VAL A 245 -19.00 19.96 -2.59
CA VAL A 245 -19.72 21.19 -2.18
C VAL A 245 -21.21 21.08 -2.47
N SER A 246 -21.62 20.50 -3.61
CA SER A 246 -23.05 20.31 -3.88
C SER A 246 -23.71 19.41 -2.84
N LEU A 247 -23.04 18.31 -2.44
CA LEU A 247 -23.54 17.40 -1.41
C LEU A 247 -23.60 18.05 -0.02
N PHE A 248 -22.62 18.89 0.32
CA PHE A 248 -22.66 19.69 1.56
C PHE A 248 -23.88 20.59 1.60
N ARG A 249 -24.23 21.26 0.49
CA ARG A 249 -25.42 22.11 0.38
C ARG A 249 -26.72 21.31 0.49
N ASP A 250 -26.80 20.18 -0.21
CA ASP A 250 -27.99 19.32 -0.18
C ASP A 250 -28.26 18.78 1.23
N LEU A 251 -27.20 18.39 1.96
CA LEU A 251 -27.30 17.94 3.35
C LEU A 251 -27.65 19.09 4.30
N ALA A 252 -27.08 20.27 4.11
CA ALA A 252 -27.43 21.45 4.89
C ALA A 252 -28.92 21.82 4.74
N ALA A 253 -29.47 21.72 3.53
CA ALA A 253 -30.90 21.90 3.26
C ALA A 253 -31.79 20.87 3.99
N ARG A 254 -31.23 19.69 4.33
CA ARG A 254 -31.88 18.65 5.15
C ARG A 254 -31.56 18.74 6.65
N GLY A 255 -30.93 19.83 7.11
CA GLY A 255 -30.57 20.05 8.52
C GLY A 255 -29.35 19.24 9.00
N VAL A 256 -28.50 18.77 8.07
CA VAL A 256 -27.25 18.06 8.38
C VAL A 256 -26.06 18.91 7.95
N THR A 257 -25.27 19.38 8.89
CA THR A 257 -24.07 20.17 8.62
C THR A 257 -22.85 19.28 8.68
N LEU A 258 -22.26 18.98 7.52
CA LEU A 258 -20.97 18.30 7.46
C LEU A 258 -19.84 19.24 7.87
N ARG A 259 -18.78 18.67 8.45
CA ARG A 259 -17.64 19.42 8.98
C ARG A 259 -16.31 18.97 8.42
N MET A 260 -16.29 17.92 7.58
CA MET A 260 -15.08 17.34 7.06
C MET A 260 -15.24 16.89 5.60
N VAL A 261 -14.22 17.16 4.79
CA VAL A 261 -14.00 16.56 3.49
C VAL A 261 -12.69 15.78 3.50
N ASN A 262 -12.75 14.49 3.18
CA ASN A 262 -11.60 13.63 3.01
C ASN A 262 -11.37 13.37 1.52
N MET A 263 -10.29 13.91 0.99
CA MET A 263 -9.96 13.86 -0.44
C MET A 263 -9.29 12.53 -0.85
N GLY A 264 -9.12 11.61 0.10
CA GLY A 264 -8.45 10.34 -0.15
C GLY A 264 -6.97 10.50 -0.49
N GLY A 265 -6.48 9.50 -1.20
CA GLY A 265 -5.11 9.46 -1.71
C GLY A 265 -5.01 9.91 -3.17
N GLY A 266 -4.18 9.20 -3.93
CA GLY A 266 -3.96 9.47 -5.35
C GLY A 266 -2.60 10.10 -5.66
N PHE A 267 -1.93 10.68 -4.67
CA PHE A 267 -0.60 11.28 -4.83
C PHE A 267 0.39 10.27 -5.41
N PRO A 268 1.02 10.58 -6.56
CA PRO A 268 1.83 9.63 -7.29
C PRO A 268 3.25 9.49 -6.76
N SER A 269 3.91 8.41 -7.17
CA SER A 269 5.37 8.27 -7.17
C SER A 269 5.88 8.33 -8.60
N ARG A 270 7.17 8.62 -8.79
CA ARG A 270 7.78 8.71 -10.10
C ARG A 270 8.18 7.33 -10.62
N TYR A 271 7.46 6.84 -11.62
CA TYR A 271 7.79 5.64 -12.38
C TYR A 271 8.52 5.99 -13.69
N ARG A 272 8.18 5.36 -14.83
CA ARG A 272 8.81 5.67 -16.12
C ARG A 272 8.40 7.05 -16.68
N THR A 273 7.20 7.51 -16.34
CA THR A 273 6.69 8.84 -16.70
C THR A 273 6.94 9.84 -15.58
N ASP A 274 7.25 11.08 -15.96
CA ASP A 274 7.32 12.17 -14.99
C ASP A 274 5.91 12.50 -14.47
N VAL A 275 5.85 12.89 -13.21
CA VAL A 275 4.61 13.27 -12.53
C VAL A 275 4.70 14.69 -12.01
N PRO A 276 3.59 15.41 -11.83
CA PRO A 276 3.61 16.71 -11.18
C PRO A 276 4.24 16.65 -9.79
N SER A 277 4.92 17.70 -9.38
CA SER A 277 5.54 17.77 -8.05
C SER A 277 4.50 17.91 -6.94
N ILE A 278 4.83 17.50 -5.72
CA ILE A 278 3.94 17.65 -4.55
C ILE A 278 3.52 19.11 -4.32
N PRO A 279 4.40 20.12 -4.46
CA PRO A 279 3.98 21.54 -4.45
C PRO A 279 2.94 21.89 -5.51
N ALA A 280 3.00 21.31 -6.72
CA ALA A 280 2.00 21.54 -7.76
C ALA A 280 0.62 20.95 -7.36
N TYR A 281 0.60 19.75 -6.74
CA TYR A 281 -0.62 19.20 -6.14
C TYR A 281 -1.17 20.12 -5.05
N GLY A 282 -0.30 20.56 -4.14
CA GLY A 282 -0.69 21.47 -3.06
C GLY A 282 -1.32 22.75 -3.60
N ALA A 283 -0.71 23.38 -4.61
CA ALA A 283 -1.23 24.60 -5.22
C ALA A 283 -2.61 24.38 -5.87
N ALA A 284 -2.75 23.33 -6.69
CA ALA A 284 -4.01 23.02 -7.38
C ALA A 284 -5.15 22.69 -6.40
N ILE A 285 -4.87 21.89 -5.37
CA ILE A 285 -5.85 21.52 -4.34
C ILE A 285 -6.28 22.72 -3.53
N ARG A 286 -5.35 23.58 -3.09
CA ARG A 286 -5.66 24.79 -2.32
C ARG A 286 -6.48 25.78 -3.13
N GLU A 287 -6.16 25.96 -4.41
CA GLU A 287 -6.96 26.80 -5.32
C GLU A 287 -8.40 26.26 -5.46
N ALA A 288 -8.55 24.94 -5.64
CA ALA A 288 -9.86 24.31 -5.74
C ALA A 288 -10.65 24.42 -4.43
N LEU A 289 -10.02 24.17 -3.28
CA LEU A 289 -10.64 24.34 -1.96
C LEU A 289 -11.14 25.79 -1.76
N ALA A 290 -10.32 26.78 -2.06
CA ALA A 290 -10.68 28.19 -1.95
C ALA A 290 -11.84 28.56 -2.90
N ARG A 291 -11.82 28.05 -4.12
CA ARG A 291 -12.88 28.28 -5.13
C ARG A 291 -14.24 27.71 -4.68
N HIS A 292 -14.23 26.50 -4.14
CA HIS A 292 -15.48 25.77 -3.86
C HIS A 292 -16.04 26.01 -2.46
N PHE A 293 -15.19 26.13 -1.42
CA PHE A 293 -15.61 26.30 -0.04
C PHE A 293 -15.49 27.74 0.47
N GLY A 294 -14.56 28.54 -0.10
CA GLY A 294 -14.36 29.93 0.33
C GLY A 294 -14.17 30.04 1.84
N ASP A 295 -14.94 30.92 2.48
CA ASP A 295 -14.89 31.16 3.93
C ASP A 295 -15.51 30.02 4.77
N SER A 296 -16.20 29.07 4.13
CA SER A 296 -16.85 27.93 4.80
C SER A 296 -16.02 26.65 4.75
N MET A 297 -14.70 26.79 4.87
CA MET A 297 -13.75 25.68 4.78
C MET A 297 -14.02 24.61 5.86
N PRO A 298 -14.30 23.35 5.48
CA PRO A 298 -14.40 22.26 6.45
C PRO A 298 -13.01 21.80 6.91
N GLU A 299 -12.95 20.88 7.88
CA GLU A 299 -11.73 20.11 8.12
C GLU A 299 -11.36 19.33 6.84
N VAL A 300 -10.12 19.47 6.38
CA VAL A 300 -9.61 18.82 5.18
C VAL A 300 -8.72 17.64 5.59
N ILE A 301 -8.97 16.48 5.02
CA ILE A 301 -8.16 15.27 5.22
C ILE A 301 -7.64 14.79 3.86
N VAL A 302 -6.39 14.30 3.85
CA VAL A 302 -5.78 13.55 2.74
C VAL A 302 -5.25 12.22 3.25
N GLU A 303 -5.33 11.17 2.41
CA GLU A 303 -4.90 9.81 2.74
C GLU A 303 -3.75 9.34 1.81
N PRO A 304 -2.59 10.01 1.83
CA PRO A 304 -1.48 9.60 0.98
C PRO A 304 -0.94 8.24 1.44
N GLY A 305 -0.66 7.38 0.49
CA GLY A 305 0.09 6.14 0.68
C GLY A 305 1.31 6.15 -0.22
N ARG A 306 1.11 5.86 -1.51
CA ARG A 306 2.14 5.79 -2.54
C ARG A 306 3.04 7.02 -2.57
N GLY A 307 2.49 8.22 -2.60
CA GLY A 307 3.28 9.47 -2.66
C GLY A 307 4.19 9.72 -1.45
N VAL A 308 3.97 9.01 -0.33
CA VAL A 308 4.84 9.10 0.86
C VAL A 308 5.95 8.06 0.83
N VAL A 309 5.65 6.81 0.45
CA VAL A 309 6.60 5.71 0.62
C VAL A 309 7.14 5.14 -0.70
N GLY A 310 6.49 5.38 -1.84
CA GLY A 310 6.84 4.73 -3.10
C GLY A 310 8.29 4.96 -3.50
N ASP A 311 8.71 6.21 -3.61
CA ASP A 311 10.08 6.57 -4.04
C ASP A 311 11.15 6.24 -2.98
N ALA A 312 10.74 5.95 -1.75
CA ALA A 312 11.65 5.55 -0.68
C ALA A 312 12.14 4.10 -0.79
N GLY A 313 11.51 3.28 -1.63
CA GLY A 313 11.81 1.85 -1.75
C GLY A 313 12.50 1.47 -3.04
N VAL A 314 13.43 0.52 -2.93
CA VAL A 314 14.10 -0.15 -4.05
C VAL A 314 14.10 -1.65 -3.80
N ILE A 315 13.59 -2.45 -4.72
CA ILE A 315 13.79 -3.91 -4.68
C ILE A 315 15.10 -4.24 -5.40
N GLN A 316 16.01 -4.89 -4.69
CA GLN A 316 17.15 -5.58 -5.29
C GLN A 316 16.69 -6.99 -5.66
N ALA A 317 16.82 -7.33 -6.92
CA ALA A 317 16.54 -8.66 -7.47
C ALA A 317 17.78 -9.22 -8.19
N GLU A 318 17.75 -10.50 -8.48
CA GLU A 318 18.80 -11.20 -9.25
C GLU A 318 18.20 -11.77 -10.52
N ILE A 319 18.97 -11.74 -11.60
CA ILE A 319 18.63 -12.43 -12.85
C ILE A 319 18.86 -13.92 -12.67
N VAL A 320 17.79 -14.70 -12.79
CA VAL A 320 17.82 -16.16 -12.71
C VAL A 320 18.24 -16.76 -14.07
N LEU A 321 17.72 -16.19 -15.16
CA LEU A 321 17.97 -16.68 -16.52
C LEU A 321 17.78 -15.55 -17.54
N VAL A 322 18.62 -15.55 -18.57
CA VAL A 322 18.39 -14.83 -19.81
C VAL A 322 18.30 -15.87 -20.94
N SER A 323 17.22 -15.83 -21.71
CA SER A 323 17.01 -16.80 -22.80
C SER A 323 16.32 -16.15 -24.00
N GLU A 324 16.41 -16.80 -25.13
CA GLU A 324 15.63 -16.53 -26.35
C GLU A 324 14.58 -17.64 -26.50
N LYS A 325 13.45 -17.30 -27.12
CA LYS A 325 12.38 -18.30 -27.39
C LYS A 325 12.41 -18.84 -28.81
N GLY A 326 13.14 -18.18 -29.69
CA GLY A 326 13.18 -18.51 -31.12
C GLY A 326 11.94 -18.04 -31.88
N GLY A 327 11.83 -18.39 -33.13
CA GLY A 327 10.79 -17.90 -34.04
C GLY A 327 11.03 -16.45 -34.48
N ASP A 328 9.96 -15.70 -34.69
CA ASP A 328 10.01 -14.31 -35.18
C ASP A 328 10.14 -13.29 -34.03
N ASP A 329 10.20 -13.73 -32.74
CA ASP A 329 10.37 -12.86 -31.59
C ASP A 329 11.87 -12.70 -31.28
N ASP A 330 12.41 -11.54 -31.58
CA ASP A 330 13.80 -11.16 -31.35
C ASP A 330 14.09 -10.68 -29.92
N ARG A 331 13.06 -10.65 -29.06
CA ARG A 331 13.18 -10.22 -27.66
C ARG A 331 13.80 -11.31 -26.81
N ARG A 332 14.72 -10.89 -25.93
CA ARG A 332 15.25 -11.74 -24.88
C ARG A 332 14.27 -11.82 -23.71
N TRP A 333 14.12 -12.97 -23.14
CA TRP A 333 13.39 -13.20 -21.90
C TRP A 333 14.33 -13.11 -20.70
N VAL A 334 14.08 -12.17 -19.82
CA VAL A 334 14.86 -11.96 -18.59
C VAL A 334 14.00 -12.36 -17.42
N TYR A 335 14.39 -13.43 -16.74
CA TYR A 335 13.71 -13.97 -15.57
C TYR A 335 14.41 -13.46 -14.32
N LEU A 336 13.63 -12.79 -13.46
CA LEU A 336 14.08 -12.31 -12.17
C LEU A 336 13.66 -13.28 -11.06
N ASP A 337 14.31 -13.22 -9.90
CA ASP A 337 13.86 -13.87 -8.67
C ASP A 337 12.72 -13.13 -7.98
N ALA A 338 12.30 -11.97 -8.49
CA ALA A 338 11.13 -11.20 -8.10
C ALA A 338 10.09 -11.18 -9.22
N GLY A 339 8.81 -11.33 -8.88
CA GLY A 339 7.70 -11.35 -9.83
C GLY A 339 6.40 -10.79 -9.27
N LYS A 340 5.31 -10.97 -10.00
CA LYS A 340 3.97 -10.56 -9.57
C LYS A 340 3.61 -11.10 -8.20
N PHE A 341 4.00 -12.34 -7.91
CA PHE A 341 3.71 -13.01 -6.64
C PHE A 341 4.72 -12.67 -5.54
N HIS A 342 5.78 -11.92 -5.85
CA HIS A 342 6.83 -11.49 -4.92
C HIS A 342 6.87 -9.95 -4.80
N GLY A 343 5.69 -9.34 -4.62
CA GLY A 343 5.58 -7.93 -4.35
C GLY A 343 5.41 -7.02 -5.58
N LEU A 344 5.42 -7.55 -6.80
CA LEU A 344 5.24 -6.77 -8.02
C LEU A 344 3.84 -6.95 -8.64
N ALA A 345 2.82 -7.20 -7.81
CA ALA A 345 1.44 -7.42 -8.27
C ALA A 345 0.85 -6.23 -9.06
N GLU A 346 1.31 -5.02 -8.81
CA GLU A 346 0.85 -3.84 -9.57
C GLU A 346 1.39 -3.78 -11.01
N THR A 347 2.23 -4.76 -11.43
CA THR A 347 2.53 -4.99 -12.85
C THR A 347 1.44 -5.76 -13.58
N MET A 348 0.35 -6.11 -12.90
CA MET A 348 -0.84 -6.70 -13.52
C MET A 348 -1.36 -5.76 -14.61
N ASP A 349 -1.63 -6.31 -15.80
CA ASP A 349 -1.98 -5.54 -17.01
C ASP A 349 -0.96 -4.44 -17.37
N GLU A 350 0.26 -4.55 -16.81
CA GLU A 350 1.34 -3.58 -16.95
C GLU A 350 0.94 -2.16 -16.48
N ALA A 351 0.10 -2.09 -15.45
CA ALA A 351 -0.43 -0.82 -14.95
C ALA A 351 0.71 0.07 -14.40
N ILE A 352 1.47 -0.42 -13.41
CA ILE A 352 2.63 0.32 -12.90
C ILE A 352 3.89 -0.12 -13.63
N LYS A 353 4.59 0.85 -14.24
CA LYS A 353 5.78 0.62 -15.05
C LYS A 353 7.02 1.12 -14.31
N TYR A 354 7.63 0.22 -13.54
CA TYR A 354 8.80 0.54 -12.72
C TYR A 354 10.03 0.93 -13.55
N ARG A 355 10.85 1.83 -13.03
CA ARG A 355 12.20 2.10 -13.57
C ARG A 355 13.15 1.01 -13.08
N LEU A 356 14.01 0.55 -13.98
CA LEU A 356 14.98 -0.48 -13.70
C LEU A 356 16.39 0.07 -13.87
N LEU A 357 17.28 -0.35 -12.99
CA LEU A 357 18.73 -0.21 -13.13
C LEU A 357 19.34 -1.61 -13.06
N THR A 358 20.48 -1.80 -13.69
CA THR A 358 21.19 -3.09 -13.68
C THR A 358 22.65 -2.91 -13.36
N SER A 359 23.31 -4.00 -12.96
CA SER A 359 24.77 -4.04 -12.76
C SER A 359 25.60 -3.89 -14.06
N ARG A 360 24.93 -3.84 -15.21
CA ARG A 360 25.56 -3.74 -16.55
C ARG A 360 25.13 -2.49 -17.32
N ASP A 361 24.49 -1.52 -16.66
CA ASP A 361 24.05 -0.31 -17.34
C ASP A 361 25.21 0.44 -18.01
N GLY A 362 24.90 1.15 -19.10
CA GLY A 362 25.86 1.93 -19.89
C GLY A 362 26.37 1.23 -21.16
N GLY A 363 25.98 -0.05 -21.37
CA GLY A 363 26.29 -0.80 -22.60
C GLY A 363 25.17 -0.77 -23.64
N GLU A 364 25.38 -1.53 -24.73
CA GLU A 364 24.35 -1.77 -25.74
C GLU A 364 23.13 -2.44 -25.13
N THR A 365 21.92 -2.05 -25.57
CA THR A 365 20.65 -2.57 -25.06
C THR A 365 19.81 -3.21 -26.17
N SER A 366 19.03 -4.24 -25.82
CA SER A 366 18.03 -4.83 -26.72
C SER A 366 16.68 -4.98 -26.02
N PRO A 367 15.58 -5.13 -26.80
CA PRO A 367 14.25 -5.34 -26.24
C PRO A 367 14.21 -6.63 -25.39
N VAL A 368 13.41 -6.58 -24.30
CA VAL A 368 13.25 -7.71 -23.39
C VAL A 368 11.79 -7.92 -23.00
N VAL A 369 11.46 -9.17 -22.68
CA VAL A 369 10.29 -9.53 -21.88
C VAL A 369 10.79 -9.81 -20.45
N LEU A 370 10.13 -9.21 -19.46
CA LEU A 370 10.49 -9.38 -18.04
C LEU A 370 9.50 -10.33 -17.37
N ALA A 371 10.00 -11.37 -16.72
CA ALA A 371 9.20 -12.37 -16.04
C ALA A 371 9.71 -12.67 -14.63
N GLY A 372 8.82 -13.11 -13.76
CA GLY A 372 9.15 -13.59 -12.43
C GLY A 372 9.57 -15.07 -12.40
N PRO A 373 9.86 -15.59 -11.19
CA PRO A 373 10.49 -16.91 -11.02
C PRO A 373 9.48 -18.07 -10.94
N THR A 374 8.17 -17.79 -10.81
CA THR A 374 7.20 -18.83 -10.54
C THR A 374 6.83 -19.66 -11.78
N CYS A 375 6.30 -20.86 -11.56
CA CYS A 375 5.81 -21.72 -12.63
C CYS A 375 4.46 -21.25 -13.21
N ASP A 376 3.92 -20.15 -12.75
CA ASP A 376 2.66 -19.60 -13.25
C ASP A 376 2.93 -18.74 -14.50
N SER A 377 2.21 -19.02 -15.60
CA SER A 377 2.32 -18.25 -16.85
C SER A 377 1.87 -16.79 -16.72
N ALA A 378 1.11 -16.45 -15.66
CA ALA A 378 0.74 -15.06 -15.35
C ALA A 378 1.89 -14.22 -14.77
N ASP A 379 3.01 -14.87 -14.38
CA ASP A 379 4.16 -14.19 -13.76
C ASP A 379 5.06 -13.50 -14.80
N ILE A 380 4.46 -12.80 -15.74
CA ILE A 380 5.11 -11.93 -16.72
C ILE A 380 4.88 -10.49 -16.28
N LEU A 381 5.95 -9.77 -15.97
CA LEU A 381 5.88 -8.39 -15.51
C LEU A 381 5.58 -7.44 -16.66
N TYR A 382 6.40 -7.52 -17.72
CA TYR A 382 6.29 -6.64 -18.88
C TYR A 382 6.58 -7.40 -20.17
N GLU A 383 5.63 -7.44 -21.07
CA GLU A 383 5.70 -8.02 -22.39
C GLU A 383 5.27 -7.03 -23.48
N LYS A 384 4.26 -6.19 -23.18
CA LYS A 384 3.70 -5.21 -24.13
C LYS A 384 4.45 -3.87 -24.08
N THR A 385 4.89 -3.47 -22.89
CA THR A 385 5.68 -2.25 -22.71
C THR A 385 7.10 -2.46 -23.18
N ASP A 386 7.62 -1.58 -24.03
CA ASP A 386 9.00 -1.63 -24.50
C ASP A 386 9.98 -1.37 -23.34
N TYR A 387 10.54 -2.47 -22.82
CA TYR A 387 11.70 -2.44 -21.93
C TYR A 387 12.94 -2.89 -22.70
N ARG A 388 14.01 -2.14 -22.53
CA ARG A 388 15.31 -2.45 -23.14
C ARG A 388 16.33 -2.56 -22.03
N LEU A 389 17.07 -3.66 -21.99
CA LEU A 389 18.10 -3.93 -21.00
C LEU A 389 19.44 -4.27 -21.68
N PRO A 390 20.59 -4.07 -20.97
CA PRO A 390 21.90 -4.36 -21.52
C PRO A 390 22.02 -5.75 -22.10
N THR A 391 22.63 -5.87 -23.29
CA THR A 391 22.84 -7.17 -23.96
C THR A 391 23.82 -8.06 -23.19
N ALA A 392 24.70 -7.47 -22.38
CA ALA A 392 25.69 -8.15 -21.56
C ALA A 392 25.14 -8.80 -20.27
N LEU A 393 23.83 -8.69 -20.00
CA LEU A 393 23.20 -9.29 -18.82
C LEU A 393 23.26 -10.80 -18.87
N VAL A 394 23.60 -11.41 -17.71
CA VAL A 394 23.67 -12.85 -17.50
C VAL A 394 23.05 -13.25 -16.17
N ALA A 395 22.80 -14.54 -15.95
CA ALA A 395 22.35 -15.05 -14.65
C ALA A 395 23.33 -14.65 -13.53
N GLY A 396 22.81 -14.25 -12.39
CA GLY A 396 23.56 -13.71 -11.24
C GLY A 396 23.74 -12.20 -11.23
N ASP A 397 23.53 -11.50 -12.36
CA ASP A 397 23.55 -10.04 -12.39
C ASP A 397 22.40 -9.44 -11.56
N LYS A 398 22.61 -8.25 -11.00
CA LYS A 398 21.62 -7.56 -10.15
C LYS A 398 20.77 -6.59 -10.97
N VAL A 399 19.50 -6.53 -10.57
CA VAL A 399 18.52 -5.57 -11.06
C VAL A 399 17.95 -4.81 -9.85
N TRP A 400 17.92 -3.49 -9.94
CA TRP A 400 17.29 -2.64 -8.94
C TRP A 400 16.01 -2.04 -9.52
N ILE A 401 14.89 -2.38 -8.89
CA ILE A 401 13.55 -1.90 -9.27
C ILE A 401 13.24 -0.71 -8.40
N LEU A 402 13.16 0.47 -9.01
CA LEU A 402 13.01 1.75 -8.29
C LEU A 402 11.55 2.07 -7.98
N ALA A 403 11.34 2.89 -6.95
CA ALA A 403 10.03 3.36 -6.50
C ALA A 403 9.08 2.23 -6.05
N THR A 404 9.63 1.21 -5.41
CA THR A 404 8.91 0.02 -4.94
C THR A 404 8.53 0.05 -3.46
N GLY A 405 8.56 1.22 -2.81
CA GLY A 405 8.24 1.33 -1.38
C GLY A 405 6.76 1.16 -1.04
N ALA A 406 5.86 1.24 -2.03
CA ALA A 406 4.42 1.13 -1.84
C ALA A 406 3.85 -0.14 -2.50
N TYR A 407 2.91 -0.82 -1.81
CA TYR A 407 2.14 -1.96 -2.34
C TYR A 407 2.99 -3.11 -2.89
N THR A 408 4.08 -3.42 -2.22
CA THR A 408 5.00 -4.50 -2.59
C THR A 408 4.99 -5.62 -1.55
N THR A 409 5.59 -5.46 -0.38
CA THR A 409 5.55 -6.47 0.68
C THR A 409 4.13 -6.87 1.09
N THR A 410 3.18 -5.94 1.01
CA THR A 410 1.75 -6.16 1.30
C THR A 410 1.02 -6.96 0.22
N TYR A 411 1.60 -7.11 -0.96
CA TYR A 411 1.07 -7.87 -2.09
C TYR A 411 1.93 -9.10 -2.42
N SER A 412 2.73 -9.56 -1.47
CA SER A 412 3.56 -10.74 -1.64
C SER A 412 2.79 -12.00 -1.25
N ALA A 413 2.84 -13.01 -2.10
CA ALA A 413 2.29 -14.32 -1.81
C ALA A 413 3.09 -15.01 -0.70
N VAL A 414 2.41 -15.87 0.07
CA VAL A 414 3.03 -16.65 1.15
C VAL A 414 3.16 -18.10 0.69
N GLY A 415 4.39 -18.51 0.34
CA GLY A 415 4.71 -19.90 0.01
C GLY A 415 4.24 -20.37 -1.36
N PHE A 416 3.84 -19.48 -2.28
CA PHE A 416 3.51 -19.89 -3.64
C PHE A 416 4.75 -20.49 -4.33
N ASN A 417 4.63 -21.67 -4.92
CA ASN A 417 5.73 -22.52 -5.41
C ASN A 417 6.86 -22.76 -4.38
N GLY A 418 6.59 -22.59 -3.07
CA GLY A 418 7.59 -22.72 -2.02
C GLY A 418 8.48 -21.49 -1.82
N PHE A 419 8.28 -20.40 -2.58
CA PHE A 419 9.02 -19.17 -2.38
C PHE A 419 8.55 -18.42 -1.11
N PRO A 420 9.48 -17.82 -0.34
CA PRO A 420 9.13 -16.98 0.79
C PRO A 420 8.49 -15.67 0.31
N PRO A 421 7.74 -14.96 1.17
CA PRO A 421 7.34 -13.59 0.90
C PRO A 421 8.56 -12.68 0.64
N LEU A 422 8.35 -11.57 -0.07
CA LEU A 422 9.39 -10.57 -0.32
C LEU A 422 10.00 -10.08 0.99
N ALA A 423 11.32 -10.29 1.16
CA ALA A 423 12.06 -9.78 2.28
C ALA A 423 12.14 -8.25 2.24
N SER A 424 12.21 -7.59 3.40
CA SER A 424 12.35 -6.13 3.45
C SER A 424 13.22 -5.69 4.62
N VAL A 425 13.87 -4.54 4.45
CA VAL A 425 14.64 -3.83 5.46
C VAL A 425 14.40 -2.33 5.35
N CYS A 426 14.21 -1.67 6.49
CA CYS A 426 14.20 -0.21 6.60
C CYS A 426 15.56 0.29 7.10
N ILE A 427 16.08 1.37 6.49
CA ILE A 427 17.38 1.95 6.81
C ILE A 427 17.25 3.45 7.10
#